data_56f4cfe94645d0a41cf902d1786d8d15
#
_entry.id   56f4cfe94645d0a41cf902d1786d8d15
#
_cell.length_a   1.000
_cell.length_b   1.000
_cell.length_c   1.000
_cell.angle_alpha   90.00
_cell.angle_beta   90.00
_cell.angle_gamma   90.00
#
_symmetry.space_group_name_H-M   'P 1'
#
loop_
_entity.id
_entity.type
_entity.pdbx_description
1 polymer ?
#
loop_
_entity_poly.entity_id
_entity_poly.type
_entity_poly.pdbx_seq_one_letter_code
_entity_poly.pdbx_strand_id
1 'polypeptide(L)'
;MAPPSVRVVNQAPSSNNKDDRWTMPDALELLTTRRSFKAVELAGPPPSAAEIDTLLTVASRVPDHGKLAPWRFIVFEGEARRSAGEAIAAAFRAKYPDAKPEHIAAERERLVRAPLVIAVVSRASPHVKIPEWEQVLSAGAAAMSLVLAAHALGYGANWITEWYAYDRGVLDALGLAQHERIAGFIHIGRLPGPPEDRPRPPLNEIAVRFTSLAAQKPIDRFKVNVVPERSAG
;
A
#
# COMPACT_ATOMS: atom_id res chain seq x y z
N MET A 1 25.45 4.45 22.26
CA MET A 1 25.71 3.99 20.89
C MET A 1 24.87 4.85 19.96
N ALA A 2 25.51 5.69 19.14
CA ALA A 2 24.83 6.51 18.15
C ALA A 2 24.40 5.63 16.96
N PRO A 3 23.23 5.86 16.35
CA PRO A 3 22.81 5.11 15.18
C PRO A 3 23.72 5.43 13.99
N PRO A 4 23.93 4.48 13.06
CA PRO A 4 24.76 4.70 11.89
C PRO A 4 24.14 5.80 11.01
N SER A 5 24.98 6.77 10.64
CA SER A 5 24.60 7.81 9.69
C SER A 5 24.41 7.18 8.30
N VAL A 6 23.18 7.22 7.80
CA VAL A 6 22.88 6.85 6.42
C VAL A 6 23.50 7.91 5.51
N ARG A 7 24.65 7.62 4.94
CA ARG A 7 25.18 8.40 3.81
C ARG A 7 24.33 8.08 2.59
N VAL A 8 23.53 9.04 2.16
CA VAL A 8 22.94 9.01 0.82
C VAL A 8 24.08 9.11 -0.17
N VAL A 9 24.46 7.97 -0.75
CA VAL A 9 25.47 7.94 -1.81
C VAL A 9 24.77 8.34 -3.10
N ASN A 10 24.85 9.64 -3.43
CA ASN A 10 24.53 10.15 -4.76
C ASN A 10 25.65 9.71 -5.72
N GLN A 11 25.63 8.46 -6.19
CA GLN A 11 26.38 8.04 -7.35
C GLN A 11 25.41 7.89 -8.52
N ALA A 12 25.40 8.91 -9.38
CA ALA A 12 24.77 8.83 -10.67
C ALA A 12 25.46 7.73 -11.50
N PRO A 13 24.71 6.81 -12.14
CA PRO A 13 25.31 5.88 -13.08
C PRO A 13 25.81 6.66 -14.31
N SER A 14 27.10 6.54 -14.61
CA SER A 14 27.69 7.00 -15.87
C SER A 14 27.26 6.09 -17.00
N SER A 15 26.18 6.41 -17.70
CA SER A 15 25.86 5.82 -18.99
C SER A 15 25.51 6.94 -19.98
N ASN A 16 26.32 7.02 -21.04
CA ASN A 16 26.14 7.86 -22.22
C ASN A 16 25.01 7.33 -23.10
N ASN A 17 23.78 7.30 -22.61
CA ASN A 17 22.62 7.10 -23.43
C ASN A 17 21.65 8.28 -23.22
N LYS A 18 21.47 9.09 -24.26
CA LYS A 18 20.78 10.38 -24.18
C LYS A 18 19.24 10.27 -24.01
N ASP A 19 18.68 9.07 -24.00
CA ASP A 19 17.21 8.85 -24.07
C ASP A 19 16.56 8.20 -22.83
N ASP A 20 17.33 7.87 -21.76
CA ASP A 20 16.79 7.23 -20.55
C ASP A 20 17.02 8.08 -19.29
N ARG A 21 16.88 9.39 -19.35
CA ARG A 21 16.87 10.23 -18.15
C ARG A 21 15.49 10.21 -17.50
N TRP A 22 15.22 9.20 -16.70
CA TRP A 22 14.29 9.36 -15.60
C TRP A 22 14.95 10.34 -14.59
N THR A 23 14.72 11.62 -14.79
CA THR A 23 15.01 12.59 -13.74
C THR A 23 14.06 12.27 -12.59
N MET A 24 14.60 12.07 -11.37
CA MET A 24 13.76 11.94 -10.19
C MET A 24 12.84 13.17 -10.14
N PRO A 25 11.51 12.98 -10.18
CA PRO A 25 10.59 14.11 -10.11
C PRO A 25 10.82 14.86 -8.79
N ASP A 26 10.67 16.18 -8.80
CA ASP A 26 10.64 16.89 -7.55
C ASP A 26 9.44 16.42 -6.69
N ALA A 27 9.49 16.67 -5.39
CA ALA A 27 8.48 16.13 -4.49
C ALA A 27 7.05 16.59 -4.84
N LEU A 28 6.87 17.84 -5.31
CA LEU A 28 5.54 18.35 -5.68
C LEU A 28 5.05 17.73 -6.99
N GLU A 29 5.93 17.57 -7.96
CA GLU A 29 5.63 16.90 -9.22
C GLU A 29 5.19 15.44 -8.94
N LEU A 30 5.97 14.70 -8.14
CA LEU A 30 5.61 13.34 -7.74
C LEU A 30 4.23 13.28 -7.08
N LEU A 31 3.99 14.14 -6.09
CA LEU A 31 2.75 14.13 -5.30
C LEU A 31 1.52 14.50 -6.11
N THR A 32 1.68 15.37 -7.12
CA THR A 32 0.57 15.84 -7.96
C THR A 32 0.30 14.94 -9.16
N THR A 33 1.30 14.19 -9.64
CA THR A 33 1.21 13.42 -10.90
C THR A 33 1.15 11.90 -10.70
N ARG A 34 1.63 11.37 -9.54
CA ARG A 34 1.63 9.92 -9.32
C ARG A 34 0.25 9.29 -9.48
N ARG A 35 0.22 8.10 -10.09
CA ARG A 35 -0.99 7.31 -10.33
C ARG A 35 -0.80 5.87 -9.86
N SER A 36 -1.90 5.23 -9.43
CA SER A 36 -1.91 3.78 -9.25
C SER A 36 -2.08 3.08 -10.61
N PHE A 37 -1.42 1.95 -10.76
CA PHE A 37 -1.53 1.06 -11.91
C PHE A 37 -2.25 -0.22 -11.49
N LYS A 38 -2.84 -0.95 -12.43
CA LYS A 38 -3.31 -2.29 -12.08
C LYS A 38 -2.12 -3.19 -11.78
N ALA A 39 -2.22 -4.03 -10.75
CA ALA A 39 -1.12 -4.89 -10.34
C ALA A 39 -0.60 -5.78 -11.48
N VAL A 40 -1.50 -6.24 -12.37
CA VAL A 40 -1.17 -7.05 -13.54
C VAL A 40 -0.42 -6.32 -14.65
N GLU A 41 -0.38 -4.99 -14.60
CA GLU A 41 0.35 -4.15 -15.56
C GLU A 41 1.80 -3.89 -15.11
N LEU A 42 2.12 -4.22 -13.84
CA LEU A 42 3.43 -3.98 -13.26
C LEU A 42 4.39 -5.12 -13.64
N ALA A 43 5.42 -4.80 -14.41
CA ALA A 43 6.37 -5.77 -14.94
C ALA A 43 7.66 -5.87 -14.12
N GLY A 44 8.47 -6.93 -14.39
CA GLY A 44 9.83 -7.05 -13.87
C GLY A 44 10.83 -6.15 -14.61
N PRO A 45 12.07 -6.04 -14.10
CA PRO A 45 12.56 -6.69 -12.91
C PRO A 45 12.00 -6.04 -11.61
N PRO A 46 11.98 -6.81 -10.48
CA PRO A 46 11.64 -6.22 -9.18
C PRO A 46 12.69 -5.19 -8.72
N PRO A 47 12.38 -4.36 -7.72
CA PRO A 47 13.39 -3.60 -7.00
C PRO A 47 14.49 -4.52 -6.45
N SER A 48 15.73 -4.02 -6.45
CA SER A 48 16.86 -4.68 -5.79
C SER A 48 16.70 -4.70 -4.26
N ALA A 49 17.46 -5.54 -3.57
CA ALA A 49 17.43 -5.59 -2.09
C ALA A 49 17.70 -4.21 -1.45
N ALA A 50 18.66 -3.43 -1.99
CA ALA A 50 18.95 -2.08 -1.49
C ALA A 50 17.78 -1.09 -1.74
N GLU A 51 17.07 -1.22 -2.86
CA GLU A 51 15.87 -0.42 -3.12
C GLU A 51 14.71 -0.85 -2.21
N ILE A 52 14.56 -2.15 -1.91
CA ILE A 52 13.58 -2.64 -0.93
C ILE A 52 13.87 -2.07 0.46
N ASP A 53 15.13 -2.06 0.89
CA ASP A 53 15.52 -1.45 2.16
C ASP A 53 15.20 0.05 2.18
N THR A 54 15.40 0.75 1.06
CA THR A 54 15.04 2.15 0.90
C THR A 54 13.52 2.34 1.00
N LEU A 55 12.74 1.51 0.32
CA LEU A 55 11.28 1.51 0.38
C LEU A 55 10.77 1.37 1.82
N LEU A 56 11.29 0.39 2.56
CA LEU A 56 10.92 0.13 3.95
C LEU A 56 11.36 1.26 4.88
N THR A 57 12.55 1.82 4.66
CA THR A 57 13.06 2.97 5.42
C THR A 57 12.15 4.18 5.25
N VAL A 58 11.77 4.53 4.03
CA VAL A 58 10.84 5.64 3.77
C VAL A 58 9.46 5.36 4.35
N ALA A 59 8.94 4.14 4.16
CA ALA A 59 7.64 3.74 4.70
C ALA A 59 7.55 3.84 6.23
N SER A 60 8.68 3.63 6.93
CA SER A 60 8.75 3.75 8.39
C SER A 60 8.92 5.18 8.92
N ARG A 61 9.09 6.19 8.04
CA ARG A 61 9.25 7.60 8.44
C ARG A 61 7.94 8.36 8.42
N VAL A 62 6.99 7.87 9.18
CA VAL A 62 5.65 8.47 9.32
C VAL A 62 5.40 8.90 10.76
N PRO A 63 4.41 9.76 11.01
CA PRO A 63 4.03 10.10 12.38
C PRO A 63 3.71 8.85 13.20
N ASP A 64 4.35 8.72 14.33
CA ASP A 64 4.22 7.60 15.27
C ASP A 64 4.13 8.16 16.70
N HIS A 65 2.92 8.41 17.16
CA HIS A 65 2.68 8.94 18.50
C HIS A 65 3.13 7.91 19.54
N GLY A 66 3.98 8.35 20.44
CA GLY A 66 4.51 7.53 21.53
C GLY A 66 5.54 6.48 21.08
N LYS A 67 6.00 6.49 19.85
CA LYS A 67 7.00 5.54 19.31
C LYS A 67 6.54 4.09 19.43
N LEU A 68 5.26 3.83 19.16
CA LEU A 68 4.64 2.51 19.27
C LEU A 68 5.01 1.60 18.11
N ALA A 69 5.47 2.16 16.99
CA ALA A 69 5.64 1.47 15.71
C ALA A 69 4.42 0.58 15.39
N PRO A 70 3.21 1.17 15.25
CA PRO A 70 1.97 0.42 15.16
C PRO A 70 1.79 -0.23 13.79
N TRP A 71 2.88 -0.53 13.13
CA TRP A 71 2.97 -1.15 11.81
C TRP A 71 4.21 -2.03 11.71
N ARG A 72 4.15 -3.00 10.82
CA ARG A 72 5.27 -3.80 10.33
C ARG A 72 5.05 -4.17 8.87
N PHE A 73 6.08 -4.70 8.23
CA PHE A 73 6.03 -5.07 6.82
C PHE A 73 6.31 -6.55 6.63
N ILE A 74 5.64 -7.16 5.64
CA ILE A 74 5.96 -8.51 5.16
C ILE A 74 6.29 -8.36 3.68
N VAL A 75 7.49 -8.75 3.29
CA VAL A 75 7.99 -8.67 1.91
C VAL A 75 7.77 -10.02 1.24
N PHE A 76 7.07 -10.01 0.11
CA PHE A 76 6.86 -11.17 -0.74
C PHE A 76 7.59 -10.96 -2.06
N GLU A 77 8.68 -11.71 -2.27
CA GLU A 77 9.47 -11.72 -3.50
C GLU A 77 9.74 -13.15 -3.96
N GLY A 78 10.08 -13.34 -5.23
CA GLY A 78 10.36 -14.65 -5.80
C GLY A 78 9.25 -15.66 -5.50
N GLU A 79 9.62 -16.84 -5.00
CA GLU A 79 8.69 -17.94 -4.69
C GLU A 79 7.81 -17.67 -3.46
N ALA A 80 8.18 -16.75 -2.57
CA ALA A 80 7.36 -16.39 -1.43
C ALA A 80 5.97 -15.86 -1.83
N ARG A 81 5.86 -15.19 -2.99
CA ARG A 81 4.57 -14.72 -3.55
C ARG A 81 3.66 -15.91 -3.92
N ARG A 82 4.24 -16.95 -4.51
CA ARG A 82 3.50 -18.19 -4.85
C ARG A 82 3.05 -18.92 -3.60
N SER A 83 3.97 -19.09 -2.65
CA SER A 83 3.67 -19.73 -1.36
C SER A 83 2.52 -19.05 -0.62
N ALA A 84 2.53 -17.71 -0.56
CA ALA A 84 1.43 -16.94 0.01
C ALA A 84 0.13 -17.05 -0.81
N GLY A 85 0.23 -17.15 -2.13
CA GLY A 85 -0.89 -17.42 -3.02
C GLY A 85 -1.57 -18.77 -2.75
N GLU A 86 -0.81 -19.82 -2.38
CA GLU A 86 -1.38 -21.10 -1.96
C GLU A 86 -2.23 -20.97 -0.68
N ALA A 87 -1.80 -20.14 0.27
CA ALA A 87 -2.60 -19.88 1.48
C ALA A 87 -3.94 -19.19 1.14
N ILE A 88 -3.92 -18.23 0.20
CA ILE A 88 -5.13 -17.55 -0.30
C ILE A 88 -6.05 -18.56 -1.01
N ALA A 89 -5.51 -19.38 -1.90
CA ALA A 89 -6.27 -20.40 -2.61
C ALA A 89 -6.86 -21.46 -1.66
N ALA A 90 -6.13 -21.86 -0.62
CA ALA A 90 -6.61 -22.79 0.39
C ALA A 90 -7.78 -22.22 1.21
N ALA A 91 -7.67 -20.98 1.66
CA ALA A 91 -8.74 -20.28 2.37
C ALA A 91 -9.98 -20.09 1.48
N PHE A 92 -9.76 -19.73 0.20
CA PHE A 92 -10.86 -19.61 -0.77
C PHE A 92 -11.60 -20.93 -0.97
N ARG A 93 -10.87 -22.04 -1.16
CA ARG A 93 -11.46 -23.37 -1.29
C ARG A 93 -12.22 -23.81 -0.04
N ALA A 94 -11.71 -23.51 1.15
CA ALA A 94 -12.39 -23.81 2.40
C ALA A 94 -13.73 -23.05 2.53
N LYS A 95 -13.76 -21.80 2.05
CA LYS A 95 -14.94 -20.93 2.08
C LYS A 95 -15.96 -21.26 0.97
N TYR A 96 -15.47 -21.75 -0.17
CA TYR A 96 -16.27 -22.09 -1.35
C TYR A 96 -15.91 -23.49 -1.86
N PRO A 97 -16.43 -24.58 -1.20
CA PRO A 97 -16.09 -25.96 -1.55
C PRO A 97 -16.40 -26.33 -3.00
N ASP A 98 -17.46 -25.74 -3.56
CA ASP A 98 -17.92 -25.99 -4.93
C ASP A 98 -17.27 -25.04 -5.96
N ALA A 99 -16.25 -24.27 -5.56
CA ALA A 99 -15.57 -23.38 -6.48
C ALA A 99 -14.88 -24.17 -7.60
N LYS A 100 -15.02 -23.65 -8.83
CA LYS A 100 -14.38 -24.25 -9.99
C LYS A 100 -12.86 -24.15 -9.90
N PRO A 101 -12.09 -25.11 -10.46
CA PRO A 101 -10.64 -25.11 -10.45
C PRO A 101 -10.01 -23.81 -10.97
N GLU A 102 -10.59 -23.21 -12.01
CA GLU A 102 -10.11 -21.94 -12.57
C GLU A 102 -10.24 -20.75 -11.61
N HIS A 103 -11.27 -20.71 -10.75
CA HIS A 103 -11.41 -19.68 -9.74
C HIS A 103 -10.36 -19.85 -8.63
N ILE A 104 -10.10 -21.09 -8.20
CA ILE A 104 -9.07 -21.39 -7.22
C ILE A 104 -7.69 -21.02 -7.77
N ALA A 105 -7.42 -21.33 -9.05
CA ALA A 105 -6.19 -20.94 -9.72
C ALA A 105 -6.01 -19.42 -9.78
N ALA A 106 -7.08 -18.66 -10.08
CA ALA A 106 -7.04 -17.20 -10.08
C ALA A 106 -6.73 -16.62 -8.68
N GLU A 107 -7.24 -17.23 -7.62
CA GLU A 107 -6.94 -16.81 -6.24
C GLU A 107 -5.47 -17.09 -5.86
N ARG A 108 -4.89 -18.19 -6.33
CA ARG A 108 -3.47 -18.50 -6.16
C ARG A 108 -2.55 -17.43 -6.76
N GLU A 109 -2.97 -16.81 -7.85
CA GLU A 109 -2.16 -15.82 -8.57
C GLU A 109 -2.26 -14.39 -7.98
N ARG A 110 -3.02 -14.17 -6.89
CA ARG A 110 -3.26 -12.83 -6.33
C ARG A 110 -1.98 -12.05 -6.02
N LEU A 111 -0.99 -12.68 -5.42
CA LEU A 111 0.27 -12.01 -5.06
C LEU A 111 1.36 -12.15 -6.15
N VAL A 112 1.10 -12.86 -7.24
CA VAL A 112 2.05 -12.99 -8.36
C VAL A 112 1.81 -11.92 -9.46
N ARG A 113 0.76 -11.13 -9.34
CA ARG A 113 0.37 -10.08 -10.29
C ARG A 113 1.45 -9.00 -10.51
N ALA A 114 2.36 -8.82 -9.56
CA ALA A 114 3.49 -7.90 -9.66
C ALA A 114 4.78 -8.59 -9.18
N PRO A 115 5.96 -8.14 -9.62
CA PRO A 115 7.23 -8.76 -9.26
C PRO A 115 7.60 -8.65 -7.78
N LEU A 116 7.08 -7.65 -7.07
CA LEU A 116 7.22 -7.47 -5.62
C LEU A 116 5.87 -7.13 -5.01
N VAL A 117 5.58 -7.71 -3.84
CA VAL A 117 4.44 -7.31 -3.00
C VAL A 117 4.94 -7.08 -1.58
N ILE A 118 4.53 -5.97 -0.98
CA ILE A 118 4.81 -5.69 0.43
C ILE A 118 3.47 -5.50 1.16
N ALA A 119 3.21 -6.36 2.13
CA ALA A 119 2.07 -6.15 3.02
C ALA A 119 2.44 -5.15 4.12
N VAL A 120 1.64 -4.13 4.28
CA VAL A 120 1.68 -3.23 5.43
C VAL A 120 0.69 -3.75 6.46
N VAL A 121 1.20 -4.20 7.59
CA VAL A 121 0.42 -4.77 8.68
C VAL A 121 0.22 -3.71 9.75
N SER A 122 -1.01 -3.40 10.09
CA SER A 122 -1.36 -2.60 11.27
C SER A 122 -1.30 -3.48 12.52
N ARG A 123 -0.59 -3.00 13.53
CA ARG A 123 -0.45 -3.60 14.86
C ARG A 123 -1.21 -2.79 15.90
N ALA A 124 -2.17 -1.97 15.45
CA ALA A 124 -2.96 -1.13 16.33
C ALA A 124 -3.61 -1.97 17.43
N SER A 125 -3.51 -1.48 18.66
CA SER A 125 -4.01 -2.16 19.84
C SER A 125 -4.41 -1.15 20.93
N PRO A 126 -5.27 -1.53 21.88
CA PRO A 126 -5.63 -0.66 22.98
C PRO A 126 -4.40 -0.15 23.75
N HIS A 127 -4.36 1.15 24.01
CA HIS A 127 -3.27 1.81 24.72
C HIS A 127 -3.82 2.86 25.69
N VAL A 128 -3.18 3.03 26.86
CA VAL A 128 -3.68 3.89 27.95
C VAL A 128 -3.78 5.38 27.60
N LYS A 129 -3.01 5.85 26.61
CA LYS A 129 -2.96 7.28 26.24
C LYS A 129 -3.19 7.54 24.76
N ILE A 130 -2.88 6.57 23.91
CA ILE A 130 -2.83 6.75 22.45
C ILE A 130 -4.01 6.02 21.83
N PRO A 131 -4.98 6.74 21.24
CA PRO A 131 -6.12 6.12 20.60
C PRO A 131 -5.72 5.10 19.51
N GLU A 132 -6.42 3.99 19.45
CA GLU A 132 -6.20 2.98 18.42
C GLU A 132 -6.37 3.53 17.01
N TRP A 133 -7.30 4.51 16.85
CA TRP A 133 -7.51 5.21 15.59
C TRP A 133 -6.25 5.93 15.07
N GLU A 134 -5.48 6.60 15.94
CA GLU A 134 -4.22 7.24 15.55
C GLU A 134 -3.19 6.20 15.06
N GLN A 135 -3.15 5.03 15.70
CA GLN A 135 -2.27 3.94 15.32
C GLN A 135 -2.64 3.36 13.94
N VAL A 136 -3.93 3.21 13.66
CA VAL A 136 -4.43 2.79 12.34
C VAL A 136 -4.07 3.80 11.26
N LEU A 137 -4.26 5.10 11.54
CA LEU A 137 -3.87 6.17 10.61
C LEU A 137 -2.37 6.18 10.33
N SER A 138 -1.53 5.91 11.34
CA SER A 138 -0.08 5.78 11.16
C SER A 138 0.28 4.62 10.23
N ALA A 139 -0.39 3.46 10.35
CA ALA A 139 -0.20 2.34 9.44
C ALA A 139 -0.66 2.69 8.00
N GLY A 140 -1.75 3.43 7.85
CA GLY A 140 -2.19 3.96 6.56
C GLY A 140 -1.17 4.94 5.95
N ALA A 141 -0.58 5.80 6.79
CA ALA A 141 0.49 6.70 6.35
C ALA A 141 1.73 5.93 5.88
N ALA A 142 2.12 4.84 6.59
CA ALA A 142 3.21 3.97 6.18
C ALA A 142 2.94 3.32 4.81
N ALA A 143 1.72 2.86 4.56
CA ALA A 143 1.32 2.32 3.26
C ALA A 143 1.42 3.37 2.15
N MET A 144 0.96 4.61 2.40
CA MET A 144 1.06 5.68 1.40
C MET A 144 2.52 6.10 1.17
N SER A 145 3.34 6.19 2.22
CA SER A 145 4.77 6.51 2.10
C SER A 145 5.51 5.44 1.28
N LEU A 146 5.14 4.16 1.44
CA LEU A 146 5.68 3.07 0.61
C LEU A 146 5.31 3.25 -0.87
N VAL A 147 4.06 3.61 -1.18
CA VAL A 147 3.61 3.91 -2.55
C VAL A 147 4.41 5.08 -3.13
N LEU A 148 4.60 6.16 -2.37
CA LEU A 148 5.36 7.33 -2.81
C LEU A 148 6.83 6.99 -3.06
N ALA A 149 7.45 6.20 -2.17
CA ALA A 149 8.83 5.75 -2.32
C ALA A 149 9.02 4.90 -3.58
N ALA A 150 8.07 4.01 -3.89
CA ALA A 150 8.11 3.22 -5.12
C ALA A 150 8.11 4.12 -6.36
N HIS A 151 7.22 5.12 -6.41
CA HIS A 151 7.19 6.06 -7.53
C HIS A 151 8.44 6.94 -7.59
N ALA A 152 8.98 7.38 -6.44
CA ALA A 152 10.22 8.15 -6.38
C ALA A 152 11.44 7.36 -6.92
N LEU A 153 11.42 6.04 -6.79
CA LEU A 153 12.44 5.14 -7.35
C LEU A 153 12.15 4.72 -8.81
N GLY A 154 11.12 5.29 -9.44
CA GLY A 154 10.77 5.00 -10.84
C GLY A 154 9.99 3.70 -11.03
N TYR A 155 9.36 3.17 -9.98
CA TYR A 155 8.45 2.04 -10.03
C TYR A 155 6.99 2.50 -10.03
N GLY A 156 6.10 1.65 -10.55
CA GLY A 156 4.68 1.77 -10.32
C GLY A 156 4.27 1.04 -9.05
N ALA A 157 3.15 1.47 -8.47
CA ALA A 157 2.59 0.82 -7.30
C ALA A 157 1.06 0.76 -7.34
N ASN A 158 0.52 -0.29 -6.72
CA ASN A 158 -0.91 -0.44 -6.47
C ASN A 158 -1.17 -0.89 -5.04
N TRP A 159 -1.99 -0.14 -4.32
CA TRP A 159 -2.44 -0.48 -2.97
C TRP A 159 -3.77 -1.22 -3.05
N ILE A 160 -3.79 -2.47 -2.63
CA ILE A 160 -4.95 -3.39 -2.73
C ILE A 160 -5.30 -3.94 -1.35
N THR A 161 -6.62 -4.01 -1.07
CA THR A 161 -7.21 -4.67 0.09
C THR A 161 -8.36 -5.57 -0.37
N GLU A 162 -8.09 -6.58 -1.17
CA GLU A 162 -9.09 -7.55 -1.62
C GLU A 162 -9.52 -8.47 -0.45
N TRP A 163 -10.47 -9.36 -0.64
CA TRP A 163 -11.09 -10.20 0.39
C TRP A 163 -10.09 -10.90 1.31
N TYR A 164 -8.96 -11.36 0.77
CA TYR A 164 -7.91 -12.06 1.51
C TYR A 164 -7.16 -11.16 2.52
N ALA A 165 -7.26 -9.84 2.39
CA ALA A 165 -6.75 -8.90 3.39
C ALA A 165 -7.58 -8.89 4.69
N TYR A 166 -8.78 -9.47 4.65
CA TYR A 166 -9.74 -9.50 5.76
C TYR A 166 -10.05 -10.91 6.25
N ASP A 167 -9.65 -11.94 5.51
CA ASP A 167 -9.92 -13.34 5.86
C ASP A 167 -8.94 -13.82 6.94
N ARG A 168 -9.48 -14.23 8.09
CA ARG A 168 -8.64 -14.62 9.24
C ARG A 168 -7.76 -15.84 8.92
N GLY A 169 -8.26 -16.80 8.17
CA GLY A 169 -7.48 -17.99 7.78
C GLY A 169 -6.25 -17.63 6.95
N VAL A 170 -6.41 -16.66 6.02
CA VAL A 170 -5.27 -16.12 5.26
C VAL A 170 -4.31 -15.36 6.17
N LEU A 171 -4.82 -14.50 7.06
CA LEU A 171 -3.97 -13.72 7.96
C LEU A 171 -3.18 -14.63 8.92
N ASP A 172 -3.80 -15.68 9.45
CA ASP A 172 -3.13 -16.67 10.31
C ASP A 172 -2.03 -17.41 9.53
N ALA A 173 -2.31 -17.83 8.30
CA ALA A 173 -1.34 -18.50 7.43
C ALA A 173 -0.16 -17.57 7.06
N LEU A 174 -0.37 -16.28 7.00
CA LEU A 174 0.68 -15.26 6.78
C LEU A 174 1.41 -14.87 8.08
N GLY A 175 1.07 -15.47 9.22
CA GLY A 175 1.73 -15.24 10.52
C GLY A 175 1.33 -13.94 11.20
N LEU A 176 0.09 -13.46 11.00
CA LEU A 176 -0.44 -12.30 11.71
C LEU A 176 -1.02 -12.71 13.07
N ALA A 177 -0.71 -11.91 14.09
CA ALA A 177 -1.36 -12.05 15.40
C ALA A 177 -2.86 -11.69 15.30
N GLN A 178 -3.66 -12.12 16.30
CA GLN A 178 -5.13 -11.96 16.27
C GLN A 178 -5.60 -10.50 16.18
N HIS A 179 -4.84 -9.56 16.76
CA HIS A 179 -5.13 -8.13 16.70
C HIS A 179 -4.58 -7.46 15.44
N GLU A 180 -3.62 -8.09 14.74
CA GLU A 180 -3.02 -7.53 13.54
C GLU A 180 -3.98 -7.60 12.34
N ARG A 181 -3.92 -6.59 11.50
CA ARG A 181 -4.74 -6.44 10.30
C ARG A 181 -3.87 -5.97 9.13
N ILE A 182 -4.26 -6.31 7.92
CA ILE A 182 -3.62 -5.78 6.72
C ILE A 182 -4.16 -4.36 6.47
N ALA A 183 -3.27 -3.36 6.49
CA ALA A 183 -3.58 -2.02 6.00
C ALA A 183 -3.58 -1.99 4.46
N GLY A 184 -2.78 -2.80 3.81
CA GLY A 184 -2.78 -3.02 2.37
C GLY A 184 -1.65 -3.92 1.90
N PHE A 185 -1.88 -4.53 0.74
CA PHE A 185 -0.85 -5.17 -0.07
C PHE A 185 -0.40 -4.17 -1.14
N ILE A 186 0.85 -3.75 -1.11
CA ILE A 186 1.43 -2.83 -2.07
C ILE A 186 2.16 -3.64 -3.13
N HIS A 187 1.58 -3.70 -4.31
CA HIS A 187 2.15 -4.34 -5.49
C HIS A 187 3.07 -3.34 -6.18
N ILE A 188 4.31 -3.74 -6.47
CA ILE A 188 5.35 -2.87 -7.01
C ILE A 188 6.03 -3.55 -8.20
N GLY A 189 6.26 -2.79 -9.27
CA GLY A 189 6.96 -3.25 -10.47
C GLY A 189 7.25 -2.11 -11.44
N ARG A 190 7.88 -2.41 -12.56
CA ARG A 190 8.17 -1.43 -13.61
C ARG A 190 6.89 -0.98 -14.30
N LEU A 191 6.86 0.30 -14.66
CA LEU A 191 5.74 0.91 -15.35
C LEU A 191 5.70 0.46 -16.81
N PRO A 192 4.51 0.18 -17.37
CA PRO A 192 4.36 -0.11 -18.79
C PRO A 192 4.48 1.16 -19.66
N GLY A 193 4.34 2.33 -19.05
CA GLY A 193 4.39 3.63 -19.72
C GLY A 193 3.92 4.75 -18.78
N PRO A 194 3.80 6.00 -19.28
CA PRO A 194 3.28 7.09 -18.48
C PRO A 194 1.82 6.84 -18.09
N PRO A 195 1.42 7.16 -16.85
CA PRO A 195 0.05 6.96 -16.41
C PRO A 195 -0.90 7.98 -17.03
N GLU A 196 -2.09 7.53 -17.36
CA GLU A 196 -3.20 8.46 -17.62
C GLU A 196 -3.69 9.07 -16.31
N ASP A 197 -3.89 10.40 -16.30
CA ASP A 197 -4.49 11.05 -15.13
C ASP A 197 -6.00 10.75 -15.06
N ARG A 198 -6.56 10.97 -13.89
CA ARG A 198 -8.01 10.87 -13.68
C ARG A 198 -8.52 12.10 -12.94
N PRO A 199 -9.77 12.51 -13.19
CA PRO A 199 -10.39 13.63 -12.49
C PRO A 199 -10.28 13.48 -10.97
N ARG A 200 -10.03 14.59 -10.29
CA ARG A 200 -10.11 14.75 -8.85
C ARG A 200 -11.26 15.66 -8.51
N PRO A 201 -11.88 15.52 -7.33
CA PRO A 201 -12.88 16.48 -6.91
C PRO A 201 -12.28 17.88 -6.83
N PRO A 202 -13.01 18.93 -7.27
CA PRO A 202 -12.58 20.31 -7.13
C PRO A 202 -12.33 20.67 -5.65
N LEU A 203 -11.33 21.52 -5.39
CA LEU A 203 -10.95 21.85 -4.01
C LEU A 203 -12.09 22.46 -3.20
N ASN A 204 -12.97 23.25 -3.82
CA ASN A 204 -14.15 23.83 -3.15
C ASN A 204 -15.22 22.81 -2.74
N GLU A 205 -15.13 21.55 -3.19
CA GLU A 205 -16.00 20.46 -2.75
C GLU A 205 -15.46 19.70 -1.56
N ILE A 206 -14.14 19.75 -1.32
CA ILE A 206 -13.46 18.94 -0.31
C ILE A 206 -12.71 19.77 0.74
N ALA A 207 -12.65 21.11 0.56
CA ALA A 207 -11.95 22.00 1.47
C ALA A 207 -12.81 23.23 1.80
N VAL A 208 -12.87 23.59 3.07
CA VAL A 208 -13.56 24.78 3.56
C VAL A 208 -12.57 25.64 4.33
N ARG A 209 -12.59 26.96 4.06
CA ARG A 209 -11.88 27.92 4.91
C ARG A 209 -12.75 28.25 6.11
N PHE A 210 -12.31 27.88 7.31
CA PHE A 210 -12.99 28.25 8.53
C PHE A 210 -12.84 29.75 8.77
N THR A 211 -13.96 30.47 8.86
CA THR A 211 -13.97 31.93 9.12
C THR A 211 -14.62 32.26 10.45
N SER A 212 -15.69 31.58 10.84
CA SER A 212 -16.35 31.73 12.13
C SER A 212 -17.30 30.57 12.38
N LEU A 213 -17.71 30.34 13.64
CA LEU A 213 -18.68 29.29 13.99
C LEU A 213 -20.02 29.48 13.29
N ALA A 214 -20.49 30.74 13.16
CA ALA A 214 -21.76 31.07 12.54
C ALA A 214 -21.79 30.84 11.02
N ALA A 215 -20.64 30.78 10.36
CA ALA A 215 -20.51 30.61 8.91
C ALA A 215 -20.31 29.13 8.51
N GLN A 216 -20.18 28.20 9.46
CA GLN A 216 -19.95 26.78 9.17
C GLN A 216 -21.23 26.10 8.71
N LYS A 217 -21.19 25.64 7.46
CA LYS A 217 -22.21 24.72 6.91
C LYS A 217 -21.54 23.35 6.71
N PRO A 218 -22.22 22.25 7.05
CA PRO A 218 -21.72 20.92 6.71
C PRO A 218 -21.44 20.81 5.20
N ILE A 219 -20.33 20.20 4.83
CA ILE A 219 -20.08 19.81 3.44
C ILE A 219 -20.87 18.53 3.17
N ASP A 220 -22.14 18.69 2.82
CA ASP A 220 -23.07 17.58 2.63
C ASP A 220 -23.15 17.19 1.13
N ARG A 221 -22.02 17.07 0.44
CA ARG A 221 -22.02 16.79 -1.00
C ARG A 221 -21.44 15.44 -1.42
N PHE A 222 -20.93 14.65 -0.48
CA PHE A 222 -20.54 13.29 -0.81
C PHE A 222 -21.76 12.40 -0.90
N LYS A 223 -22.22 12.14 -2.12
CA LYS A 223 -23.07 10.98 -2.38
C LYS A 223 -22.20 9.72 -2.20
N VAL A 224 -22.03 9.29 -0.96
CA VAL A 224 -21.50 7.96 -0.68
C VAL A 224 -22.62 7.00 -1.10
N ASN A 225 -22.38 6.13 -2.08
CA ASN A 225 -23.24 4.99 -2.32
C ASN A 225 -23.07 4.05 -1.11
N VAL A 226 -23.80 4.34 -0.04
CA VAL A 226 -23.89 3.46 1.12
C VAL A 226 -24.63 2.22 0.65
N VAL A 227 -23.94 1.10 0.55
CA VAL A 227 -24.60 -0.20 0.43
C VAL A 227 -25.37 -0.37 1.75
N PRO A 228 -26.72 -0.49 1.73
CA PRO A 228 -27.46 -0.69 2.97
C PRO A 228 -26.96 -1.96 3.64
N GLU A 229 -26.71 -1.90 4.96
CA GLU A 229 -26.42 -3.09 5.74
C GLU A 229 -27.48 -4.13 5.44
N ARG A 230 -27.06 -5.29 4.96
CA ARG A 230 -27.98 -6.43 4.84
C ARG A 230 -28.42 -6.74 6.26
N SER A 231 -29.70 -6.45 6.57
CA SER A 231 -30.32 -6.93 7.78
C SER A 231 -30.08 -8.44 7.88
N ALA A 232 -29.38 -8.84 8.93
CA ALA A 232 -29.22 -10.24 9.29
C ALA A 232 -30.62 -10.81 9.53
N GLY A 233 -31.10 -11.61 8.58
CA GLY A 233 -32.29 -12.47 8.72
C GLY A 233 -31.81 -13.87 9.08
#